data_7cbc21b69474b4dfcd01f1bce995b6eb
#
_entry.id   7cbc21b69474b4dfcd01f1bce995b6eb
#
_cell.length_a   1.000
_cell.length_b   1.000
_cell.length_c   1.000
_cell.angle_alpha   90.00
_cell.angle_beta   90.00
_cell.angle_gamma   90.00
#
_symmetry.space_group_name_H-M   'P 1'
#
loop_
_entity.id
_entity.type
_entity.pdbx_description
1 polymer ?
#
loop_
_entity_poly.entity_id
_entity_poly.type
_entity_poly.pdbx_seq_one_letter_code
_entity_poly.pdbx_strand_id
1 'polypeptide(L)'
;MNYTSYRLEFFNGVRFGHGNLDSTDISFHADTLFSALYQEALKLNKENLFLEFVENDRLLFSDGFPYIGKEYFIPKPMLKIERKSSASRGDSREKKLIKNMKYIPVELLEEYINGDFPLDQMDLLHNLGKSGMRVSVGISG
;
A
#
# COMPACT_ATOMS: atom_id res chain seq x y z
N MET A 1 13.99 15.60 -10.64
CA MET A 1 12.53 15.33 -10.56
C MET A 1 12.05 15.78 -9.19
N ASN A 2 10.99 16.54 -9.12
CA ASN A 2 10.39 16.94 -7.84
C ASN A 2 9.17 16.03 -7.60
N TYR A 3 9.14 15.37 -6.45
CA TYR A 3 8.01 14.56 -6.03
C TYR A 3 7.21 15.30 -4.97
N THR A 4 5.90 15.19 -5.05
CA THR A 4 4.98 15.72 -4.03
C THR A 4 4.18 14.56 -3.46
N SER A 5 4.20 14.42 -2.13
CA SER A 5 3.40 13.42 -1.43
C SER A 5 2.05 14.00 -1.05
N TYR A 6 0.99 13.25 -1.33
CA TYR A 6 -0.37 13.58 -0.93
C TYR A 6 -0.88 12.52 0.03
N ARG A 7 -1.52 12.97 1.10
CA ARG A 7 -2.24 12.13 2.04
C ARG A 7 -3.72 12.12 1.67
N LEU A 8 -4.25 10.95 1.34
CA LEU A 8 -5.66 10.76 1.01
C LEU A 8 -6.40 10.25 2.24
N GLU A 9 -7.45 10.95 2.62
CA GLU A 9 -8.34 10.57 3.71
C GLU A 9 -9.73 10.30 3.14
N PHE A 10 -10.28 9.13 3.47
CA PHE A 10 -11.60 8.73 3.02
C PHE A 10 -12.57 8.80 4.18
N PHE A 11 -13.52 9.72 4.13
CA PHE A 11 -14.54 9.89 5.17
C PHE A 11 -15.56 8.75 5.20
N ASN A 12 -15.77 8.11 4.06
CA ASN A 12 -16.59 6.90 3.92
C ASN A 12 -15.71 5.70 3.65
N GLY A 13 -16.23 4.50 3.96
CA GLY A 13 -15.52 3.27 3.63
C GLY A 13 -15.23 3.18 2.13
N VAL A 14 -13.98 2.96 1.77
CA VAL A 14 -13.54 2.75 0.39
C VAL A 14 -13.13 1.30 0.24
N ARG A 15 -13.46 0.73 -0.90
CA ARG A 15 -13.08 -0.62 -1.26
C ARG A 15 -12.15 -0.59 -2.47
N PHE A 16 -10.96 -1.11 -2.29
CA PHE A 16 -10.04 -1.41 -3.38
C PHE A 16 -10.03 -2.91 -3.62
N GLY A 17 -10.26 -3.35 -4.85
CA GLY A 17 -10.29 -4.78 -5.15
C GLY A 17 -10.26 -5.04 -6.64
N HIS A 18 -9.88 -6.25 -7.01
CA HIS A 18 -9.73 -6.70 -8.40
C HIS A 18 -11.03 -7.23 -9.02
N GLY A 19 -12.18 -6.65 -8.68
CA GLY A 19 -13.48 -7.02 -9.26
C GLY A 19 -14.21 -8.15 -8.51
N ASN A 20 -13.55 -8.90 -7.64
CA ASN A 20 -14.18 -9.93 -6.81
C ASN A 20 -14.72 -9.34 -5.52
N LEU A 21 -15.92 -9.76 -5.10
CA LEU A 21 -16.54 -9.27 -3.86
C LEU A 21 -15.81 -9.73 -2.59
N ASP A 22 -15.05 -10.80 -2.69
CA ASP A 22 -14.42 -11.49 -1.56
C ASP A 22 -13.02 -10.99 -1.22
N SER A 23 -12.42 -10.13 -2.07
CA SER A 23 -11.09 -9.60 -1.84
C SER A 23 -11.08 -8.08 -1.80
N THR A 24 -10.40 -7.51 -0.82
CA THR A 24 -10.11 -6.09 -0.72
C THR A 24 -8.63 -5.89 -0.48
N ASP A 25 -8.05 -4.94 -1.19
CA ASP A 25 -6.69 -4.49 -0.93
C ASP A 25 -6.69 -3.26 -0.03
N ILE A 26 -5.60 -3.06 0.69
CA ILE A 26 -5.36 -1.88 1.53
C ILE A 26 -4.67 -0.76 0.77
N SER A 27 -4.32 -1.00 -0.47
CA SER A 27 -3.68 -0.07 -1.39
C SER A 27 -4.40 -0.10 -2.73
N PHE A 28 -4.18 0.91 -3.52
CA PHE A 28 -4.67 0.99 -4.90
C PHE A 28 -3.51 1.27 -5.85
N HIS A 29 -3.64 0.82 -7.08
CA HIS A 29 -2.65 1.04 -8.12
C HIS A 29 -2.78 2.41 -8.78
N ALA A 30 -1.69 2.89 -9.37
CA ALA A 30 -1.62 4.17 -10.05
C ALA A 30 -2.66 4.33 -11.15
N ASP A 31 -2.96 3.25 -11.89
CA ASP A 31 -3.99 3.22 -12.93
C ASP A 31 -5.40 3.44 -12.39
N THR A 32 -5.69 2.93 -11.18
CA THR A 32 -6.96 3.15 -10.48
C THR A 32 -7.13 4.62 -10.13
N LEU A 33 -6.07 5.25 -9.60
CA LEU A 33 -6.07 6.67 -9.29
C LEU A 33 -6.21 7.52 -10.56
N PHE A 34 -5.44 7.18 -11.60
CA PHE A 34 -5.53 7.82 -12.90
C PHE A 34 -6.96 7.79 -13.43
N SER A 35 -7.58 6.60 -13.46
CA SER A 35 -8.93 6.41 -13.97
C SER A 35 -9.96 7.23 -13.19
N ALA A 36 -9.84 7.28 -11.85
CA ALA A 36 -10.72 8.07 -11.01
C ALA A 36 -10.59 9.57 -11.30
N LEU A 37 -9.35 10.08 -11.37
CA LEU A 37 -9.09 11.48 -11.65
C LEU A 37 -9.50 11.88 -13.07
N TYR A 38 -9.30 11.00 -14.04
CA TYR A 38 -9.73 11.24 -15.41
C TYR A 38 -11.27 11.34 -15.53
N GLN A 39 -12.00 10.48 -14.80
CA GLN A 39 -13.47 10.59 -14.74
C GLN A 39 -13.93 11.93 -14.13
N GLU A 40 -13.24 12.42 -13.10
CA GLU A 40 -13.55 13.73 -12.55
C GLU A 40 -13.17 14.86 -13.52
N ALA A 41 -12.07 14.74 -14.26
CA ALA A 41 -11.69 15.68 -15.29
C ALA A 41 -12.75 15.76 -16.41
N LEU A 42 -13.31 14.61 -16.82
CA LEU A 42 -14.43 14.57 -17.78
C LEU A 42 -15.65 15.30 -17.26
N LYS A 43 -16.05 15.11 -16.03
CA LYS A 43 -17.20 15.81 -15.42
C LYS A 43 -17.00 17.33 -15.38
N LEU A 44 -15.76 17.77 -15.28
CA LEU A 44 -15.38 19.18 -15.23
C LEU A 44 -15.07 19.77 -16.62
N ASN A 45 -15.17 19.00 -17.70
CA ASN A 45 -14.75 19.35 -19.07
C ASN A 45 -13.28 19.79 -19.13
N LYS A 46 -12.39 19.09 -18.39
CA LYS A 46 -10.94 19.34 -18.31
C LYS A 46 -10.10 18.15 -18.75
N GLU A 47 -10.69 17.18 -19.44
CA GLU A 47 -10.02 15.96 -19.89
C GLU A 47 -8.83 16.25 -20.80
N ASN A 48 -8.94 17.22 -21.71
CA ASN A 48 -7.85 17.58 -22.61
C ASN A 48 -6.64 18.15 -21.85
N LEU A 49 -6.89 18.98 -20.85
CA LEU A 49 -5.85 19.53 -19.99
C LEU A 49 -5.18 18.43 -19.16
N PHE A 50 -5.97 17.49 -18.62
CA PHE A 50 -5.45 16.37 -17.87
C PHE A 50 -4.55 15.48 -18.73
N LEU A 51 -4.99 15.11 -19.93
CA LEU A 51 -4.22 14.31 -20.87
C LEU A 51 -2.94 15.02 -21.33
N GLU A 52 -3.00 16.33 -21.62
CA GLU A 52 -1.83 17.11 -21.95
C GLU A 52 -0.73 17.03 -20.87
N PHE A 53 -1.10 17.08 -19.58
CA PHE A 53 -0.15 16.96 -18.48
C PHE A 53 0.46 15.56 -18.41
N VAL A 54 -0.32 14.52 -18.67
CA VAL A 54 0.15 13.12 -18.66
C VAL A 54 1.05 12.82 -19.84
N GLU A 55 0.65 13.20 -21.05
CA GLU A 55 1.41 12.97 -22.28
C GLU A 55 2.75 13.69 -22.33
N ASN A 56 2.85 14.82 -21.62
CA ASN A 56 4.10 15.58 -21.49
C ASN A 56 4.93 15.21 -20.24
N ASP A 57 4.66 14.08 -19.60
CA ASP A 57 5.33 13.61 -18.37
C ASP A 57 5.32 14.64 -17.22
N ARG A 58 4.35 15.55 -17.22
CA ARG A 58 4.19 16.57 -16.17
C ARG A 58 3.35 16.10 -14.98
N LEU A 59 2.63 15.00 -15.17
CA LEU A 59 1.78 14.37 -14.16
C LEU A 59 2.00 12.87 -14.19
N LEU A 60 2.68 12.37 -13.18
CA LEU A 60 2.95 10.95 -12.96
C LEU A 60 2.38 10.54 -11.61
N PHE A 61 1.81 9.36 -11.54
CA PHE A 61 1.23 8.82 -10.31
C PHE A 61 2.03 7.61 -9.83
N SER A 62 2.18 7.48 -8.53
CA SER A 62 2.57 6.24 -7.89
C SER A 62 1.34 5.46 -7.44
N ASP A 63 1.54 4.22 -7.07
CA ASP A 63 0.56 3.48 -6.28
C ASP A 63 0.26 4.22 -4.96
N GLY A 64 -0.93 4.01 -4.42
CA GLY A 64 -1.28 4.49 -3.09
C GLY A 64 -0.78 3.50 -2.04
N PHE A 65 -0.10 4.01 -1.01
CA PHE A 65 0.44 3.19 0.07
C PHE A 65 -0.28 3.48 1.39
N PRO A 66 -0.44 2.47 2.26
CA PRO A 66 -1.12 2.66 3.53
C PRO A 66 -0.29 3.52 4.48
N TYR A 67 -0.99 4.20 5.40
CA TYR A 67 -0.38 4.86 6.55
C TYR A 67 -1.24 4.66 7.80
N ILE A 68 -0.62 4.71 8.97
CA ILE A 68 -1.29 4.64 10.27
C ILE A 68 -0.76 5.78 11.15
N GLY A 69 -1.62 6.73 11.46
CA GLY A 69 -1.19 7.92 12.19
C GLY A 69 -0.13 8.72 11.41
N LYS A 70 1.12 8.68 11.85
CA LYS A 70 2.26 9.32 11.19
C LYS A 70 3.20 8.34 10.49
N GLU A 71 2.95 7.07 10.62
CA GLU A 71 3.78 6.02 10.01
C GLU A 71 3.30 5.72 8.60
N TYR A 72 4.21 5.77 7.64
CA TYR A 72 3.99 5.45 6.25
C TYR A 72 4.59 4.09 5.92
N PHE A 73 3.88 3.32 5.11
CA PHE A 73 4.29 1.97 4.75
C PHE A 73 4.52 1.88 3.24
N ILE A 74 5.52 1.09 2.87
CA ILE A 74 5.83 0.78 1.48
C ILE A 74 5.76 -0.74 1.27
N PRO A 75 5.51 -1.21 0.05
CA PRO A 75 5.62 -2.62 -0.26
C PRO A 75 7.01 -3.14 0.12
N LYS A 76 7.04 -4.29 0.77
CA LYS A 76 8.31 -4.92 1.16
C LYS A 76 9.15 -5.20 -0.08
N PRO A 77 10.40 -4.70 -0.17
CA PRO A 77 11.28 -4.99 -1.28
C PRO A 77 11.56 -6.50 -1.40
N MET A 78 11.48 -7.03 -2.61
CA MET A 78 11.77 -8.44 -2.89
C MET A 78 13.27 -8.66 -3.07
N LEU A 79 14.03 -8.42 -2.00
CA LEU A 79 15.48 -8.59 -1.97
C LEU A 79 15.86 -9.87 -1.23
N LYS A 80 16.91 -10.54 -1.69
CA LYS A 80 17.56 -11.60 -0.91
C LYS A 80 18.48 -10.95 0.12
N ILE A 81 18.02 -10.89 1.36
CA ILE A 81 18.75 -10.27 2.44
C ILE A 81 19.41 -11.37 3.28
N GLU A 82 20.71 -11.27 3.49
CA GLU A 82 21.46 -12.13 4.42
C GLU A 82 21.43 -11.46 5.80
N ARG A 83 20.83 -12.15 6.77
CA ARG A 83 20.78 -11.65 8.16
C ARG A 83 22.14 -11.72 8.81
N LYS A 84 22.54 -10.63 9.47
CA LYS A 84 23.78 -10.53 10.22
C LYS A 84 23.72 -11.25 11.57
N SER A 85 22.54 -11.41 12.15
CA SER A 85 22.34 -12.09 13.43
C SER A 85 22.22 -13.60 13.25
N SER A 86 23.34 -14.30 13.25
CA SER A 86 23.45 -15.76 13.10
C SER A 86 23.74 -16.47 14.40
N ALA A 87 23.14 -16.11 15.50
CA ALA A 87 23.44 -16.78 16.79
C ALA A 87 22.48 -17.91 17.18
N SER A 88 21.42 -18.14 16.49
CA SER A 88 20.59 -19.35 16.64
C SER A 88 19.85 -19.63 15.34
N ARG A 89 19.62 -20.89 15.04
CA ARG A 89 18.77 -21.34 13.93
C ARG A 89 17.49 -20.51 13.96
N GLY A 90 17.43 -19.49 13.10
CA GLY A 90 16.32 -18.55 13.08
C GLY A 90 15.00 -19.28 13.12
N ASP A 91 14.17 -18.95 14.09
CA ASP A 91 12.90 -19.62 14.31
C ASP A 91 12.16 -19.68 12.99
N SER A 92 11.68 -20.85 12.63
CA SER A 92 10.87 -21.09 11.41
C SER A 92 9.68 -20.13 11.34
N ARG A 93 9.18 -19.68 12.50
CA ARG A 93 8.13 -18.69 12.67
C ARG A 93 8.55 -17.31 12.14
N GLU A 94 9.73 -16.82 12.51
CA GLU A 94 10.25 -15.52 12.06
C GLU A 94 10.40 -15.46 10.55
N LYS A 95 10.99 -16.52 9.96
CA LYS A 95 11.14 -16.61 8.50
C LYS A 95 9.77 -16.57 7.80
N LYS A 96 8.78 -17.23 8.38
CA LYS A 96 7.41 -17.24 7.86
C LYS A 96 6.74 -15.87 7.99
N LEU A 97 6.94 -15.17 9.11
CA LEU A 97 6.43 -13.81 9.31
C LEU A 97 7.00 -12.85 8.29
N ILE A 98 8.33 -12.82 8.12
CA ILE A 98 8.99 -11.97 7.11
C ILE A 98 8.51 -12.30 5.69
N LYS A 99 8.38 -13.59 5.38
CA LYS A 99 7.92 -14.02 4.06
C LYS A 99 6.50 -13.52 3.76
N ASN A 100 5.63 -13.54 4.75
CA ASN A 100 4.20 -13.17 4.61
C ASN A 100 3.95 -11.67 4.78
N MET A 101 4.91 -10.91 5.25
CA MET A 101 4.79 -9.46 5.39
C MET A 101 4.73 -8.80 4.01
N LYS A 102 3.69 -8.02 3.76
CA LYS A 102 3.46 -7.32 2.49
C LYS A 102 4.05 -5.91 2.48
N TYR A 103 4.00 -5.23 3.62
CA TYR A 103 4.41 -3.84 3.77
C TYR A 103 5.40 -3.69 4.91
N ILE A 104 6.27 -2.71 4.82
CA ILE A 104 7.20 -2.32 5.87
C ILE A 104 7.10 -0.81 6.12
N PRO A 105 7.32 -0.33 7.35
CA PRO A 105 7.45 1.09 7.61
C PRO A 105 8.61 1.67 6.79
N VAL A 106 8.41 2.85 6.25
CA VAL A 106 9.47 3.57 5.50
C VAL A 106 10.70 3.79 6.38
N GLU A 107 10.48 4.07 7.67
CA GLU A 107 11.55 4.30 8.65
C GLU A 107 12.43 3.07 8.88
N LEU A 108 11.89 1.87 8.69
CA LEU A 108 12.62 0.58 8.88
C LEU A 108 13.16 0.00 7.56
N LEU A 109 13.11 0.76 6.47
CA LEU A 109 13.59 0.27 5.17
C LEU A 109 15.09 -0.02 5.19
N GLU A 110 15.87 0.84 5.83
CA GLU A 110 17.32 0.72 5.90
C GLU A 110 17.74 -0.50 6.74
N GLU A 111 17.13 -0.68 7.90
CA GLU A 111 17.31 -1.86 8.76
C GLU A 111 16.90 -3.14 8.03
N TYR A 112 15.80 -3.09 7.28
CA TYR A 112 15.36 -4.22 6.48
C TYR A 112 16.41 -4.60 5.42
N ILE A 113 16.95 -3.63 4.67
CA ILE A 113 17.95 -3.85 3.63
C ILE A 113 19.26 -4.39 4.23
N ASN A 114 19.64 -3.89 5.40
CA ASN A 114 20.85 -4.29 6.11
C ASN A 114 20.73 -5.65 6.83
N GLY A 115 19.55 -6.25 6.89
CA GLY A 115 19.30 -7.52 7.56
C GLY A 115 19.15 -7.43 9.08
N ASP A 116 18.99 -6.23 9.62
CA ASP A 116 18.87 -5.93 11.06
C ASP A 116 17.41 -5.59 11.47
N PHE A 117 16.43 -6.04 10.71
CA PHE A 117 15.01 -5.70 10.93
C PHE A 117 14.53 -6.16 12.32
N PRO A 118 13.87 -5.27 13.11
CA PRO A 118 13.41 -5.58 14.45
C PRO A 118 12.28 -6.61 14.44
N LEU A 119 12.50 -7.74 15.12
CA LEU A 119 11.57 -8.88 15.12
C LEU A 119 10.34 -8.66 15.99
N ASP A 120 10.44 -7.83 17.01
CA ASP A 120 9.38 -7.50 17.96
C ASP A 120 8.19 -6.76 17.31
N GLN A 121 8.45 -6.04 16.23
CA GLN A 121 7.41 -5.32 15.48
C GLN A 121 6.71 -6.17 14.40
N MET A 122 7.23 -7.37 14.13
CA MET A 122 6.72 -8.21 13.05
C MET A 122 5.25 -8.64 13.21
N ASP A 123 4.82 -8.93 14.43
CA ASP A 123 3.43 -9.36 14.67
C ASP A 123 2.45 -8.22 14.38
N LEU A 124 2.82 -6.98 14.69
CA LEU A 124 2.04 -5.79 14.35
C LEU A 124 1.96 -5.62 12.83
N LEU A 125 3.10 -5.70 12.15
CA LEU A 125 3.20 -5.50 10.71
C LEU A 125 2.54 -6.63 9.91
N HIS A 126 2.59 -7.87 10.41
CA HIS A 126 1.89 -9.00 9.78
C HIS A 126 0.37 -8.83 9.80
N ASN A 127 -0.16 -8.12 10.79
CA ASN A 127 -1.59 -7.84 10.91
C ASN A 127 -2.05 -6.63 10.06
N LEU A 128 -1.13 -5.82 9.57
CA LEU A 128 -1.41 -4.79 8.58
C LEU A 128 -1.84 -5.45 7.26
N GLY A 129 -3.07 -5.26 6.89
CA GLY A 129 -3.62 -5.82 5.65
C GLY A 129 -4.42 -7.11 5.82
N LYS A 130 -4.74 -7.52 7.03
CA LYS A 130 -5.84 -8.45 7.22
C LYS A 130 -7.14 -7.71 6.97
N SER A 131 -7.72 -7.92 5.78
CA SER A 131 -9.05 -7.43 5.46
C SER A 131 -10.08 -8.17 6.32
N GLY A 132 -10.90 -7.42 7.04
CA GLY A 132 -12.12 -7.96 7.66
C GLY A 132 -13.25 -7.95 6.64
N MET A 133 -13.90 -9.08 6.40
CA MET A 133 -15.14 -9.10 5.63
C MET A 133 -16.24 -8.47 6.47
N ARG A 134 -16.83 -7.37 6.03
CA ARG A 134 -18.02 -6.78 6.63
C ARG A 134 -19.21 -7.10 5.73
N VAL A 135 -20.04 -8.04 6.13
CA VAL A 135 -21.30 -8.32 5.44
C VAL A 135 -22.38 -7.42 6.07
N SER A 136 -22.96 -6.53 5.30
CA SER A 136 -24.15 -5.79 5.70
C SER A 136 -25.34 -6.34 4.89
N VAL A 137 -26.33 -6.88 5.58
CA VAL A 137 -27.61 -7.27 4.97
C VAL A 137 -28.56 -6.11 5.15
N GLY A 138 -28.93 -5.45 4.05
CA GLY A 138 -30.02 -4.49 4.05
C GLY A 138 -31.35 -5.24 3.94
N ILE A 139 -32.20 -5.14 4.94
CA ILE A 139 -33.60 -5.59 4.83
C ILE A 139 -34.39 -4.36 4.40
N SER A 140 -34.86 -4.36 3.14
CA SER A 140 -35.86 -3.41 2.69
C SER A 140 -37.23 -3.89 3.15
N GLY A 141 -37.86 -3.15 4.06
CA GLY A 141 -39.26 -3.31 4.42
C GLY A 141 -40.20 -2.62 3.42
#